data_c3b975b194be806a260d79608f6d08a4
#
_entry.id   c3b975b194be806a260d79608f6d08a4
#
_cell.length_a   1.000
_cell.length_b   1.000
_cell.length_c   1.000
_cell.angle_alpha   90.00
_cell.angle_beta   90.00
_cell.angle_gamma   90.00
#
_symmetry.space_group_name_H-M   'P 1'
#
loop_
_entity.id
_entity.type
_entity.pdbx_description
1 polymer ?
#
loop_
_entity_poly.entity_id
_entity_poly.type
_entity_poly.pdbx_seq_one_letter_code
_entity_poly.pdbx_strand_id
1 'polypeptide(L)'
;MDTSTRQRFWEIVQELKAQGVTILYSSHYIEDVEHTADRILVLNKGELIRDTTPLAMRSEEIEKHFILPLAYKEVVEQSNLVENWSQKQDALQVVTREADAFWELLVRAGCRIQEIEVNNRSLLDTIFQETQKGDD
;
A
#
# COMPACT_ATOMS: atom_id res chain seq x y z
N MET A 1 -11.16 20.73 2.97
CA MET A 1 -12.11 20.30 4.02
C MET A 1 -11.33 19.86 5.26
N ASP A 2 -11.86 20.15 6.44
CA ASP A 2 -11.27 19.60 7.64
C ASP A 2 -11.62 18.11 7.78
N THR A 3 -11.03 17.45 8.76
CA THR A 3 -11.17 16.00 8.94
C THR A 3 -12.62 15.58 9.22
N SER A 4 -13.33 16.34 10.04
CA SER A 4 -14.73 16.05 10.37
C SER A 4 -15.64 16.17 9.16
N THR A 5 -15.44 17.21 8.36
CA THR A 5 -16.23 17.45 7.16
C THR A 5 -15.97 16.36 6.11
N ARG A 6 -14.70 15.95 5.93
CA ARG A 6 -14.34 14.86 5.02
C ARG A 6 -15.00 13.56 5.43
N GLN A 7 -14.94 13.24 6.71
CA GLN A 7 -15.54 12.01 7.23
C GLN A 7 -17.05 12.00 6.99
N ARG A 8 -17.72 13.10 7.28
CA ARG A 8 -19.18 13.23 7.05
C ARG A 8 -19.52 13.11 5.57
N PHE A 9 -18.72 13.71 4.69
CA PHE A 9 -18.90 13.59 3.25
C PHE A 9 -18.86 12.12 2.80
N TRP A 10 -17.87 11.37 3.26
CA TRP A 10 -17.72 9.96 2.87
C TRP A 10 -18.80 9.08 3.49
N GLU A 11 -19.32 9.42 4.67
CA GLU A 11 -20.47 8.73 5.25
C GLU A 11 -21.70 8.87 4.35
N ILE A 12 -21.95 10.07 3.85
CA ILE A 12 -23.06 10.33 2.93
C ILE A 12 -22.86 9.54 1.62
N VAL A 13 -21.66 9.51 1.08
CA VAL A 13 -21.32 8.73 -0.11
C VAL A 13 -21.66 7.25 0.11
N GLN A 14 -21.30 6.70 1.26
CA GLN A 14 -21.58 5.30 1.56
C GLN A 14 -23.08 5.03 1.69
N GLU A 15 -23.83 5.94 2.28
CA GLU A 15 -25.29 5.83 2.36
C GLU A 15 -25.93 5.79 0.98
N LEU A 16 -25.52 6.68 0.07
CA LEU A 16 -26.00 6.71 -1.30
C LEU A 16 -25.66 5.43 -2.06
N LYS A 17 -24.46 4.94 -1.86
CA LYS A 17 -24.01 3.68 -2.46
C LYS A 17 -24.87 2.51 -2.02
N ALA A 18 -25.23 2.46 -0.74
CA ALA A 18 -26.09 1.41 -0.20
C ALA A 18 -27.49 1.45 -0.82
N GLN A 19 -27.91 2.59 -1.33
CA GLN A 19 -29.19 2.75 -2.02
C GLN A 19 -29.11 2.43 -3.52
N GLY A 20 -27.97 1.98 -4.00
CA GLY A 20 -27.77 1.62 -5.39
C GLY A 20 -27.31 2.74 -6.30
N VAL A 21 -26.89 3.88 -5.73
CA VAL A 21 -26.42 5.02 -6.51
C VAL A 21 -24.97 4.78 -6.95
N THR A 22 -24.69 5.01 -8.23
CA THR A 22 -23.33 4.99 -8.76
C THR A 22 -22.73 6.38 -8.62
N ILE A 23 -21.53 6.46 -8.04
CA ILE A 23 -20.88 7.73 -7.73
C ILE A 23 -19.53 7.79 -8.44
N LEU A 24 -19.33 8.81 -9.25
CA LEU A 24 -18.07 9.06 -9.93
C LEU A 24 -17.44 10.34 -9.36
N TYR A 25 -16.17 10.26 -8.96
CA TYR A 25 -15.45 11.42 -8.47
C TYR A 25 -14.00 11.38 -8.90
N SER A 26 -13.35 12.53 -8.91
CA SER A 26 -11.91 12.62 -9.06
C SER A 26 -11.32 13.22 -7.79
N SER A 27 -10.14 12.77 -7.41
CA SER A 27 -9.53 13.21 -6.16
C SER A 27 -8.02 13.30 -6.29
N HIS A 28 -7.45 14.31 -5.64
CA HIS A 28 -6.02 14.41 -5.42
C HIS A 28 -5.61 13.74 -4.10
N TYR A 29 -6.60 13.31 -3.30
CA TYR A 29 -6.37 12.69 -2.00
C TYR A 29 -6.41 11.18 -2.15
N ILE A 30 -5.27 10.60 -2.42
CA ILE A 30 -5.15 9.16 -2.72
C ILE A 30 -5.62 8.29 -1.54
N GLU A 31 -5.46 8.77 -0.31
CA GLU A 31 -5.94 8.05 0.87
C GLU A 31 -7.46 7.83 0.82
N ASP A 32 -8.22 8.83 0.36
CA ASP A 32 -9.66 8.68 0.20
C ASP A 32 -9.98 7.60 -0.84
N VAL A 33 -9.23 7.59 -1.94
CA VAL A 33 -9.40 6.59 -3.01
C VAL A 33 -9.12 5.19 -2.48
N GLU A 34 -8.04 5.02 -1.72
CA GLU A 34 -7.67 3.71 -1.17
C GLU A 34 -8.76 3.12 -0.27
N HIS A 35 -9.48 3.97 0.47
CA HIS A 35 -10.42 3.49 1.48
C HIS A 35 -11.88 3.53 1.05
N THR A 36 -12.22 4.26 -0.02
CA THR A 36 -13.61 4.51 -0.38
C THR A 36 -14.00 4.04 -1.77
N ALA A 37 -13.05 3.93 -2.69
CA ALA A 37 -13.36 3.59 -4.08
C ALA A 37 -13.57 2.09 -4.25
N ASP A 38 -14.54 1.72 -5.07
CA ASP A 38 -14.72 0.33 -5.50
C ASP A 38 -13.97 0.04 -6.79
N ARG A 39 -13.73 1.08 -7.59
CA ARG A 39 -13.08 0.96 -8.89
C ARG A 39 -12.24 2.21 -9.11
N ILE A 40 -11.07 2.01 -9.67
CA ILE A 40 -10.12 3.08 -9.94
C ILE A 40 -9.84 3.11 -11.44
N LEU A 41 -10.02 4.29 -12.03
CA LEU A 41 -9.64 4.55 -13.41
C LEU A 41 -8.47 5.52 -13.40
N VAL A 42 -7.35 5.12 -13.96
CA VAL A 42 -6.16 5.96 -14.02
C VAL A 42 -6.02 6.51 -15.43
N LEU A 43 -6.04 7.84 -15.54
CA LEU A 43 -5.92 8.54 -16.81
C LEU A 43 -4.56 9.24 -16.88
N ASN A 44 -3.95 9.19 -18.04
CA ASN A 44 -2.72 9.91 -18.31
C ASN A 44 -2.74 10.42 -19.75
N LYS A 45 -2.58 11.72 -19.92
CA LYS A 45 -2.55 12.36 -21.24
C LYS A 45 -3.78 12.02 -22.10
N GLY A 46 -4.95 11.95 -21.43
CA GLY A 46 -6.20 11.65 -22.10
C GLY A 46 -6.46 10.19 -22.39
N GLU A 47 -5.57 9.30 -21.96
CA GLU A 47 -5.74 7.86 -22.16
C GLU A 47 -6.01 7.16 -20.85
N LEU A 48 -6.89 6.15 -20.90
CA LEU A 48 -7.15 5.27 -19.77
C LEU A 48 -6.03 4.22 -19.72
N ILE A 49 -5.14 4.33 -18.73
CA ILE A 49 -4.01 3.41 -18.60
C ILE A 49 -4.27 2.27 -17.62
N ARG A 50 -5.20 2.44 -16.69
CA ARG A 50 -5.59 1.37 -15.76
C ARG A 50 -7.08 1.46 -15.45
N ASP A 51 -7.68 0.30 -15.33
CA ASP A 51 -9.05 0.11 -14.84
C ASP A 51 -8.98 -1.05 -13.84
N THR A 52 -9.05 -0.75 -12.56
CA THR A 52 -8.75 -1.74 -11.53
C THR A 52 -9.51 -1.42 -10.23
N THR A 53 -9.21 -2.17 -9.18
CA THR A 53 -9.74 -1.92 -7.84
C THR A 53 -8.57 -1.65 -6.89
N PRO A 54 -8.81 -0.98 -5.74
CA PRO A 54 -7.73 -0.81 -4.76
C PRO A 54 -7.11 -2.14 -4.31
N LEU A 55 -7.93 -3.16 -4.10
CA LEU A 55 -7.43 -4.47 -3.68
C LEU A 55 -6.55 -5.11 -4.75
N ALA A 56 -7.00 -5.10 -6.01
CA ALA A 56 -6.23 -5.68 -7.11
C ALA A 56 -4.89 -4.95 -7.30
N MET A 57 -4.90 -3.62 -7.20
CA MET A 57 -3.70 -2.82 -7.35
C MET A 57 -2.68 -3.13 -6.24
N ARG A 58 -3.14 -3.28 -5.00
CA ARG A 58 -2.26 -3.66 -3.89
C ARG A 58 -1.75 -5.09 -4.03
N SER A 59 -2.58 -5.99 -4.55
CA SER A 59 -2.20 -7.40 -4.72
C SER A 59 -1.13 -7.60 -5.78
N GLU A 60 -1.05 -6.70 -6.76
CA GLU A 60 -0.03 -6.75 -7.80
C GLU A 60 1.34 -6.27 -7.31
N GLU A 61 1.38 -5.61 -6.16
CA GLU A 61 2.63 -5.07 -5.63
C GLU A 61 3.49 -6.18 -5.04
N ILE A 62 4.62 -6.44 -5.66
CA ILE A 62 5.57 -7.47 -5.23
C ILE A 62 6.39 -6.98 -4.05
N GLU A 63 6.73 -5.69 -4.03
CA GLU A 63 7.53 -5.10 -2.98
C GLU A 63 6.74 -4.97 -1.69
N LYS A 64 7.24 -5.55 -0.61
CA LYS A 64 6.61 -5.49 0.70
C LYS A 64 7.51 -4.79 1.70
N HIS A 65 6.90 -4.05 2.60
CA HIS A 65 7.59 -3.33 3.66
C HIS A 65 7.28 -4.01 4.99
N PHE A 66 8.33 -4.50 5.65
CA PHE A 66 8.20 -5.13 6.96
C PHE A 66 8.67 -4.16 8.03
N ILE A 67 7.91 -4.07 9.12
CA ILE A 67 8.32 -3.33 10.31
C ILE A 67 8.59 -4.35 11.40
N LEU A 68 9.83 -4.41 11.87
CA LEU A 68 10.33 -5.48 12.75
C LEU A 68 10.91 -4.90 14.02
N PRO A 69 10.89 -5.68 15.14
CA PRO A 69 11.68 -5.33 16.31
C PRO A 69 13.18 -5.35 16.03
N LEU A 70 13.94 -4.55 16.77
CA LEU A 70 15.41 -4.48 16.64
C LEU A 70 16.10 -5.81 16.88
N ALA A 71 15.46 -6.72 17.61
CA ALA A 71 16.02 -8.05 17.91
C ALA A 71 16.37 -8.83 16.63
N TYR A 72 15.75 -8.50 15.50
CA TYR A 72 15.97 -9.20 14.23
C TYR A 72 16.97 -8.51 13.31
N LYS A 73 17.71 -7.51 13.83
CA LYS A 73 18.67 -6.75 13.03
C LYS A 73 19.72 -7.63 12.36
N GLU A 74 20.28 -8.59 13.08
CA GLU A 74 21.28 -9.49 12.52
C GLU A 74 20.71 -10.33 11.38
N VAL A 75 19.48 -10.80 11.54
CA VAL A 75 18.80 -11.57 10.51
C VAL A 75 18.68 -10.75 9.22
N VAL A 76 18.29 -9.49 9.37
CA VAL A 76 18.14 -8.55 8.24
C VAL A 76 19.50 -8.29 7.57
N GLU A 77 20.53 -7.98 8.36
CA GLU A 77 21.87 -7.68 7.85
C GLU A 77 22.51 -8.86 7.10
N GLN A 78 22.27 -10.07 7.57
CA GLN A 78 22.83 -11.27 6.97
C GLN A 78 22.00 -11.81 5.80
N SER A 79 20.79 -11.30 5.63
CA SER A 79 19.90 -11.76 4.58
C SER A 79 20.26 -11.13 3.23
N ASN A 80 20.24 -11.92 2.18
CA ASN A 80 20.35 -11.42 0.81
C ASN A 80 18.98 -11.23 0.15
N LEU A 81 17.89 -11.36 0.93
CA LEU A 81 16.52 -11.21 0.46
C LEU A 81 16.01 -9.78 0.56
N VAL A 82 16.75 -8.90 1.24
CA VAL A 82 16.35 -7.53 1.54
C VAL A 82 16.98 -6.58 0.54
N GLU A 83 16.15 -5.75 -0.11
CA GLU A 83 16.66 -4.73 -1.03
C GLU A 83 17.22 -3.53 -0.28
N ASN A 84 16.53 -3.14 0.79
CA ASN A 84 16.91 -1.97 1.57
C ASN A 84 16.33 -2.11 2.98
N TRP A 85 17.01 -1.51 3.95
CA TRP A 85 16.48 -1.46 5.31
C TRP A 85 17.01 -0.24 6.02
N SER A 86 16.25 0.21 7.03
CA SER A 86 16.66 1.34 7.86
C SER A 86 16.16 1.10 9.28
N GLN A 87 16.83 1.78 10.21
CA GLN A 87 16.42 1.74 11.61
C GLN A 87 15.79 3.09 11.97
N LYS A 88 14.60 3.05 12.57
CA LYS A 88 13.95 4.24 13.11
C LYS A 88 13.55 3.95 14.54
N GLN A 89 14.09 4.72 15.48
CA GLN A 89 13.84 4.53 16.90
C GLN A 89 14.17 3.09 17.30
N ASP A 90 13.17 2.32 17.74
CA ASP A 90 13.36 0.95 18.21
C ASP A 90 12.82 -0.09 17.22
N ALA A 91 12.66 0.29 15.96
CA ALA A 91 12.12 -0.59 14.94
C ALA A 91 12.97 -0.58 13.67
N LEU A 92 12.90 -1.68 12.92
CA LEU A 92 13.53 -1.79 11.61
C LEU A 92 12.47 -1.70 10.53
N GLN A 93 12.76 -0.93 9.49
CA GLN A 93 11.94 -0.88 8.29
C GLN A 93 12.70 -1.58 7.17
N VAL A 94 12.11 -2.65 6.65
CA VAL A 94 12.76 -3.53 5.67
C VAL A 94 11.93 -3.57 4.40
N VAL A 95 12.58 -3.43 3.27
CA VAL A 95 11.95 -3.51 1.96
C VAL A 95 12.44 -4.77 1.26
N THR A 96 11.53 -5.63 0.84
CA THR A 96 11.87 -6.88 0.17
C THR A 96 10.90 -7.16 -0.98
N ARG A 97 11.40 -7.77 -2.04
CA ARG A 97 10.59 -8.29 -3.13
C ARG A 97 10.38 -9.81 -3.02
N GLU A 98 10.96 -10.42 -2.01
CA GLU A 98 10.85 -11.86 -1.77
C GLU A 98 10.23 -12.10 -0.38
N ALA A 99 9.00 -11.59 -0.22
CA ALA A 99 8.32 -11.56 1.07
C ALA A 99 8.13 -12.95 1.68
N ASP A 100 7.75 -13.93 0.87
CA ASP A 100 7.53 -15.28 1.37
C ASP A 100 8.81 -15.91 1.92
N ALA A 101 9.89 -15.79 1.18
CA ALA A 101 11.19 -16.32 1.60
C ALA A 101 11.70 -15.58 2.84
N PHE A 102 11.52 -14.26 2.88
CA PHE A 102 11.93 -13.45 4.02
C PHE A 102 11.13 -13.79 5.27
N TRP A 103 9.81 -14.01 5.13
CA TRP A 103 8.97 -14.43 6.25
C TRP A 103 9.40 -15.79 6.80
N GLU A 104 9.72 -16.74 5.92
CA GLU A 104 10.24 -18.04 6.36
C GLU A 104 11.53 -17.90 7.18
N LEU A 105 12.41 -17.01 6.74
CA LEU A 105 13.64 -16.72 7.46
C LEU A 105 13.35 -16.17 8.86
N LEU A 106 12.39 -15.27 8.98
CA LEU A 106 11.98 -14.71 10.26
C LEU A 106 11.37 -15.77 11.17
N VAL A 107 10.54 -16.65 10.63
CA VAL A 107 9.93 -17.74 11.38
C VAL A 107 11.01 -18.66 11.97
N ARG A 108 12.03 -18.98 11.17
CA ARG A 108 13.16 -19.79 11.64
C ARG A 108 13.94 -19.11 12.76
N ALA A 109 13.95 -17.78 12.77
CA ALA A 109 14.59 -16.99 13.82
C ALA A 109 13.71 -16.84 15.06
N GLY A 110 12.50 -17.41 15.07
CA GLY A 110 11.59 -17.35 16.20
C GLY A 110 10.60 -16.20 16.16
N CYS A 111 10.49 -15.51 15.04
CA CYS A 111 9.58 -14.36 14.89
C CYS A 111 8.12 -14.82 14.82
N ARG A 112 7.25 -14.09 15.50
CA ARG A 112 5.81 -14.33 15.46
C ARG A 112 5.14 -13.23 14.64
N ILE A 113 4.06 -13.57 13.93
CA ILE A 113 3.36 -12.62 13.10
C ILE A 113 2.85 -11.40 13.89
N GLN A 114 2.53 -11.57 15.14
CA GLN A 114 2.04 -10.50 16.01
C GLN A 114 3.11 -9.45 16.34
N GLU A 115 4.38 -9.78 16.14
CA GLU A 115 5.50 -8.87 16.42
C GLU A 115 5.81 -7.92 15.27
N ILE A 116 5.25 -8.15 14.09
CA ILE A 116 5.62 -7.44 12.90
C ILE A 116 4.42 -6.78 12.23
N GLU A 117 4.71 -5.82 11.35
CA GLU A 117 3.73 -5.29 10.40
C GLU A 117 4.25 -5.54 8.99
N VAL A 118 3.35 -5.85 8.07
CA VAL A 118 3.68 -6.02 6.66
C VAL A 118 2.76 -5.10 5.86
N ASN A 119 3.34 -4.19 5.12
CA ASN A 119 2.61 -3.20 4.35
C ASN A 119 3.01 -3.22 2.88
N ASN A 120 2.08 -2.86 2.04
CA ASN A 120 2.38 -2.59 0.64
C ASN A 120 2.89 -1.16 0.53
N ARG A 121 3.55 -0.88 -0.60
CA ARG A 121 3.81 0.49 -1.00
C ARG A 121 2.47 1.23 -1.09
N SER A 122 2.47 2.55 -0.86
CA SER A 122 1.23 3.32 -0.95
C SER A 122 0.66 3.29 -2.37
N LEU A 123 -0.64 3.42 -2.48
CA LEU A 123 -1.32 3.48 -3.78
C LEU A 123 -0.83 4.66 -4.60
N LEU A 124 -0.53 5.78 -3.93
CA LEU A 124 0.02 6.96 -4.59
C LEU A 124 1.33 6.64 -5.32
N ASP A 125 2.24 5.93 -4.67
CA ASP A 125 3.52 5.55 -5.27
C ASP A 125 3.30 4.63 -6.47
N THR A 126 2.37 3.71 -6.37
CA THR A 126 2.05 2.79 -7.46
C THR A 126 1.52 3.54 -8.68
N ILE A 127 0.58 4.45 -8.48
CA ILE A 127 0.00 5.26 -9.55
C ILE A 127 1.07 6.16 -10.18
N PHE A 128 1.89 6.79 -9.35
CA PHE A 128 2.96 7.68 -9.80
C PHE A 128 3.95 6.95 -10.72
N GLN A 129 4.34 5.74 -10.35
CA GLN A 129 5.23 4.94 -11.18
C GLN A 129 4.60 4.57 -12.53
N GLU A 130 3.32 4.25 -12.55
CA GLU A 130 2.62 3.91 -13.79
C GLU A 130 2.53 5.11 -14.73
N THR A 131 2.27 6.30 -14.20
CA THR A 131 2.20 7.51 -15.01
C THR A 131 3.58 7.90 -15.56
N GLN A 132 4.66 7.68 -14.78
CA GLN A 132 6.01 7.91 -15.27
C GLN A 132 6.37 6.96 -16.41
N LYS A 133 5.98 5.70 -16.32
CA LYS A 133 6.20 4.74 -17.42
C LYS A 133 5.44 5.14 -18.67
N GLY A 134 4.29 5.76 -18.53
CA GLY A 134 3.49 6.24 -19.66
C GLY A 134 4.06 7.49 -20.32
N ASP A 135 5.00 8.18 -19.68
CA ASP A 135 5.60 9.41 -20.19
C ASP A 135 6.84 9.18 -21.09
N ASP A 136 7.28 7.95 -21.20
CA ASP A 136 8.42 7.60 -22.05
C ASP A 136 8.09 7.58 -23.54
#